data_dc4dafecad0723dfb3d7cc6ee911ef30
#
_entry.id   dc4dafecad0723dfb3d7cc6ee911ef30
#
_cell.length_a   1.000
_cell.length_b   1.000
_cell.length_c   1.000
_cell.angle_alpha   90.00
_cell.angle_beta   90.00
_cell.angle_gamma   90.00
#
_symmetry.space_group_name_H-M   'P 1'
#
loop_
_entity.id
_entity.type
_entity.pdbx_description
1 polymer ?
#
loop_
_entity_poly.entity_id
_entity_poly.type
_entity_poly.pdbx_seq_one_letter_code
_entity_poly.pdbx_strand_id
1 'polypeptide(L)'
;TRFALVSWARRCVSETAIKLEHEISMLDENEKKDYLDLMNMDEPVLNKIIFEGYKMLGLKTFFTAGPNEIRAWTIKNGFTAPNAAGVIHSDFERGFIKAEVIDFDDYIKNGGELGSKENGKLRLEGKEYLVKDGDVIHFKFNV
;
A
#
# COMPACT_ATOMS: atom_id res chain seq x y z
N THR A 1 -19.02 35.37 -15.85
CA THR A 1 -17.85 35.98 -15.19
C THR A 1 -17.45 35.28 -13.87
N ARG A 2 -18.41 34.71 -13.09
CA ARG A 2 -18.10 33.98 -11.86
C ARG A 2 -17.33 32.65 -12.08
N PHE A 3 -17.56 31.98 -13.20
CA PHE A 3 -16.89 30.73 -13.54
C PHE A 3 -15.39 30.89 -13.86
N ALA A 4 -14.99 32.01 -14.44
CA ALA A 4 -13.60 32.26 -14.80
C ALA A 4 -12.71 32.48 -13.56
N LEU A 5 -13.21 33.19 -12.55
CA LEU A 5 -12.49 33.43 -11.29
C LEU A 5 -12.28 32.13 -10.49
N VAL A 6 -13.29 31.25 -10.43
CA VAL A 6 -13.17 29.94 -9.77
C VAL A 6 -12.18 29.03 -10.50
N SER A 7 -12.16 29.06 -11.83
CA SER A 7 -11.21 28.30 -12.65
C SER A 7 -9.77 28.79 -12.46
N TRP A 8 -9.56 30.11 -12.35
CA TRP A 8 -8.23 30.70 -12.10
C TRP A 8 -7.73 30.36 -10.70
N ALA A 9 -8.55 30.52 -9.67
CA ALA A 9 -8.19 30.19 -8.30
C ALA A 9 -7.81 28.70 -8.15
N ARG A 10 -8.55 27.77 -8.75
CA ARG A 10 -8.21 26.34 -8.76
C ARG A 10 -6.87 26.06 -9.43
N ARG A 11 -6.55 26.77 -10.54
CA ARG A 11 -5.29 26.62 -11.26
C ARG A 11 -4.10 27.11 -10.41
N CYS A 12 -4.21 28.25 -9.79
CA CYS A 12 -3.17 28.80 -8.92
C CYS A 12 -2.89 27.88 -7.73
N VAL A 13 -3.93 27.37 -7.08
CA VAL A 13 -3.79 26.43 -5.95
C VAL A 13 -3.10 25.14 -6.39
N SER A 14 -3.49 24.58 -7.54
CA SER A 14 -2.87 23.34 -8.04
C SER A 14 -1.40 23.52 -8.42
N GLU A 15 -1.05 24.62 -9.08
CA GLU A 15 0.35 24.91 -9.44
C GLU A 15 1.23 25.12 -8.22
N THR A 16 0.73 25.81 -7.20
CA THR A 16 1.47 26.02 -5.95
C THR A 16 1.65 24.69 -5.19
N ALA A 17 0.60 23.88 -5.13
CA ALA A 17 0.67 22.56 -4.49
C ALA A 17 1.67 21.64 -5.20
N ILE A 18 1.68 21.59 -6.52
CA ILE A 18 2.62 20.77 -7.30
C ILE A 18 4.07 21.21 -7.08
N LYS A 19 4.35 22.51 -7.04
CA LYS A 19 5.69 23.02 -6.75
C LYS A 19 6.15 22.62 -5.36
N LEU A 20 5.29 22.78 -4.38
CA LEU A 20 5.55 22.39 -2.98
C LEU A 20 5.88 20.90 -2.88
N GLU A 21 5.08 20.04 -3.49
CA GLU A 21 5.32 18.59 -3.51
C GLU A 21 6.64 18.24 -4.21
N HIS A 22 6.98 18.95 -5.29
CA HIS A 22 8.26 18.78 -5.96
C HIS A 22 9.43 19.19 -5.05
N GLU A 23 9.34 20.31 -4.34
CA GLU A 23 10.35 20.74 -3.37
C GLU A 23 10.52 19.70 -2.27
N ILE A 24 9.42 19.23 -1.67
CA ILE A 24 9.44 18.17 -0.64
C ILE A 24 10.09 16.89 -1.17
N SER A 25 9.87 16.53 -2.44
CA SER A 25 10.43 15.30 -3.03
C SER A 25 11.95 15.34 -3.20
N MET A 26 12.54 16.52 -3.21
CA MET A 26 14.00 16.73 -3.35
C MET A 26 14.73 16.76 -2.00
N LEU A 27 14.03 16.84 -0.89
CA LEU A 27 14.59 16.90 0.45
C LEU A 27 14.97 15.50 0.96
N ASP A 28 15.97 15.44 1.83
CA ASP A 28 16.23 14.21 2.59
C ASP A 28 15.16 13.97 3.67
N GLU A 29 15.18 12.80 4.31
CA GLU A 29 14.13 12.40 5.27
C GLU A 29 14.05 13.31 6.50
N ASN A 30 15.18 13.88 6.96
CA ASN A 30 15.21 14.80 8.10
C ASN A 30 14.67 16.17 7.69
N GLU A 31 15.14 16.68 6.56
CA GLU A 31 14.68 17.95 5.98
C GLU A 31 13.18 17.91 5.66
N LYS A 32 12.67 16.77 5.14
CA LYS A 32 11.23 16.56 4.91
C LYS A 32 10.44 16.70 6.20
N LYS A 33 10.92 16.09 7.27
CA LYS A 33 10.23 16.13 8.56
C LYS A 33 10.16 17.56 9.08
N ASP A 34 11.29 18.25 9.11
CA ASP A 34 11.37 19.64 9.56
C ASP A 34 10.48 20.57 8.72
N TYR A 35 10.43 20.33 7.40
CA TYR A 35 9.61 21.08 6.48
C TYR A 35 8.10 20.84 6.70
N LEU A 36 7.69 19.59 6.89
CA LEU A 36 6.30 19.24 7.19
C LEU A 36 5.86 19.81 8.53
N ASP A 37 6.70 19.74 9.55
CA ASP A 37 6.45 20.33 10.88
C ASP A 37 6.27 21.85 10.77
N LEU A 38 7.11 22.55 10.00
CA LEU A 38 7.01 23.99 9.76
C LEU A 38 5.69 24.36 9.06
N MET A 39 5.22 23.51 8.14
CA MET A 39 3.97 23.72 7.41
C MET A 39 2.75 23.20 8.18
N ASN A 40 2.93 22.67 9.38
CA ASN A 40 1.89 22.03 10.20
C ASN A 40 1.13 20.92 9.44
N MET A 41 1.90 20.09 8.73
CA MET A 41 1.42 18.96 7.92
C MET A 41 1.98 17.66 8.48
N ASP A 42 1.13 16.64 8.63
CA ASP A 42 1.54 15.30 9.09
C ASP A 42 2.26 14.51 8.00
N GLU A 43 1.87 14.74 6.74
CA GLU A 43 2.41 14.03 5.57
C GLU A 43 2.26 14.87 4.29
N PRO A 44 3.03 14.56 3.23
CA PRO A 44 2.88 15.19 1.91
C PRO A 44 1.45 15.03 1.36
N VAL A 45 0.94 16.06 0.70
CA VAL A 45 -0.40 16.02 0.08
C VAL A 45 -0.50 14.95 -0.99
N LEU A 46 0.60 14.66 -1.68
CA LEU A 46 0.66 13.60 -2.69
C LEU A 46 0.25 12.24 -2.11
N ASN A 47 0.71 11.91 -0.89
CA ASN A 47 0.32 10.66 -0.21
C ASN A 47 -1.20 10.58 0.00
N LYS A 48 -1.81 11.67 0.46
CA LYS A 48 -3.26 11.76 0.63
C LYS A 48 -4.02 11.58 -0.68
N ILE A 49 -3.51 12.18 -1.77
CA ILE A 49 -4.11 12.04 -3.11
C ILE A 49 -4.03 10.58 -3.58
N ILE A 50 -2.89 9.92 -3.40
CA ILE A 50 -2.70 8.51 -3.76
C ILE A 50 -3.65 7.64 -2.95
N PHE A 51 -3.71 7.83 -1.64
CA PHE A 51 -4.58 7.07 -0.74
C PHE A 51 -6.07 7.21 -1.11
N GLU A 52 -6.55 8.44 -1.31
CA GLU A 52 -7.94 8.68 -1.73
C GLU A 52 -8.20 8.13 -3.14
N GLY A 53 -7.24 8.20 -4.05
CA GLY A 53 -7.32 7.60 -5.38
C GLY A 53 -7.51 6.07 -5.30
N TYR A 54 -6.70 5.38 -4.51
CA TYR A 54 -6.84 3.94 -4.27
C TYR A 54 -8.21 3.59 -3.68
N LYS A 55 -8.65 4.35 -2.69
CA LYS A 55 -9.95 4.18 -2.06
C LYS A 55 -11.12 4.37 -3.03
N MET A 56 -11.08 5.43 -3.85
CA MET A 56 -12.10 5.71 -4.87
C MET A 56 -12.16 4.63 -5.95
N LEU A 57 -11.02 4.07 -6.34
CA LEU A 57 -10.93 2.98 -7.31
C LEU A 57 -11.24 1.60 -6.70
N GLY A 58 -11.45 1.52 -5.40
CA GLY A 58 -11.66 0.26 -4.69
C GLY A 58 -10.45 -0.66 -4.75
N LEU A 59 -9.25 -0.09 -4.69
CA LEU A 59 -7.99 -0.83 -4.73
C LEU A 59 -7.43 -1.04 -3.33
N LYS A 60 -6.64 -2.11 -3.19
CA LYS A 60 -5.85 -2.45 -2.02
C LYS A 60 -4.47 -2.94 -2.45
N THR A 61 -3.54 -2.88 -1.53
CA THR A 61 -2.17 -3.38 -1.72
C THR A 61 -1.89 -4.50 -0.74
N PHE A 62 -1.31 -5.59 -1.22
CA PHE A 62 -0.68 -6.61 -0.39
C PHE A 62 0.79 -6.76 -0.78
N PHE A 63 1.58 -7.33 0.10
CA PHE A 63 3.01 -7.52 -0.09
C PHE A 63 3.37 -9.00 -0.15
N THR A 64 4.36 -9.32 -0.97
CA THR A 64 5.10 -10.58 -0.88
C THR A 64 6.52 -10.27 -0.43
N ALA A 65 7.01 -10.98 0.58
CA ALA A 65 8.36 -10.83 1.09
C ALA A 65 9.05 -12.19 1.02
N GLY A 66 10.06 -12.29 0.18
CA GLY A 66 10.91 -13.46 0.04
C GLY A 66 12.39 -13.09 0.23
N PRO A 67 13.30 -14.08 0.30
CA PRO A 67 14.72 -13.81 0.50
C PRO A 67 15.36 -13.00 -0.63
N ASN A 68 14.80 -13.05 -1.84
CA ASN A 68 15.36 -12.42 -3.04
C ASN A 68 14.58 -11.19 -3.48
N GLU A 69 13.33 -11.06 -3.12
CA GLU A 69 12.45 -9.99 -3.61
C GLU A 69 11.37 -9.64 -2.58
N ILE A 70 11.15 -8.34 -2.42
CA ILE A 70 9.99 -7.77 -1.74
C ILE A 70 9.20 -7.00 -2.78
N ARG A 71 7.90 -7.30 -2.89
CA ARG A 71 7.06 -6.67 -3.90
C ARG A 71 5.67 -6.31 -3.38
N ALA A 72 5.19 -5.15 -3.81
CA ALA A 72 3.81 -4.70 -3.59
C ALA A 72 2.93 -5.07 -4.80
N TRP A 73 1.74 -5.56 -4.54
CA TRP A 73 0.76 -5.99 -5.53
C TRP A 73 -0.56 -5.28 -5.30
N THR A 74 -1.09 -4.69 -6.35
CA THR A 74 -2.37 -3.98 -6.28
C THR A 74 -3.51 -4.93 -6.71
N ILE A 75 -4.55 -5.00 -5.88
CA ILE A 75 -5.75 -5.81 -6.11
C ILE A 75 -7.02 -4.99 -5.91
N LYS A 76 -8.16 -5.50 -6.36
CA LYS A 76 -9.47 -4.91 -6.08
C LYS A 76 -9.98 -5.32 -4.70
N ASN A 77 -10.77 -4.45 -4.10
CA ASN A 77 -11.52 -4.79 -2.89
C ASN A 77 -12.36 -6.05 -3.11
N GLY A 78 -12.39 -6.93 -2.11
CA GLY A 78 -13.14 -8.18 -2.17
C GLY A 78 -12.40 -9.35 -2.82
N PHE A 79 -11.13 -9.18 -3.24
CA PHE A 79 -10.33 -10.31 -3.71
C PHE A 79 -10.06 -11.30 -2.58
N THR A 80 -10.31 -12.57 -2.88
CA THR A 80 -9.93 -13.69 -2.01
C THR A 80 -8.45 -14.03 -2.19
N ALA A 81 -7.88 -14.81 -1.28
CA ALA A 81 -6.49 -15.23 -1.36
C ALA A 81 -6.12 -15.92 -2.68
N PRO A 82 -6.91 -16.83 -3.27
CA PRO A 82 -6.64 -17.35 -4.60
C PRO A 82 -6.64 -16.28 -5.70
N ASN A 83 -7.59 -15.35 -5.69
CA ASN A 83 -7.63 -14.27 -6.68
C ASN A 83 -6.38 -13.36 -6.57
N ALA A 84 -5.94 -13.05 -5.34
CA ALA A 84 -4.72 -12.29 -5.12
C ALA A 84 -3.47 -13.06 -5.60
N ALA A 85 -3.39 -14.37 -5.35
CA ALA A 85 -2.34 -15.24 -5.88
C ALA A 85 -2.32 -15.23 -7.43
N GLY A 86 -3.49 -15.18 -8.06
CA GLY A 86 -3.68 -15.09 -9.51
C GLY A 86 -3.10 -13.81 -10.14
N VAL A 87 -3.04 -12.72 -9.39
CA VAL A 87 -2.39 -11.47 -9.85
C VAL A 87 -0.88 -11.66 -10.03
N ILE A 88 -0.27 -12.55 -9.25
CA ILE A 88 1.15 -12.90 -9.36
C ILE A 88 1.35 -13.82 -10.56
N HIS A 89 0.63 -14.93 -10.59
CA HIS A 89 0.66 -15.91 -11.67
C HIS A 89 -0.59 -16.79 -11.65
N SER A 90 -1.11 -17.13 -12.84
CA SER A 90 -2.31 -17.96 -12.98
C SER A 90 -2.18 -19.35 -12.33
N ASP A 91 -0.97 -19.90 -12.30
CA ASP A 91 -0.71 -21.18 -11.66
C ASP A 91 -0.86 -21.13 -10.14
N PHE A 92 -0.55 -19.98 -9.52
CA PHE A 92 -0.74 -19.79 -8.08
C PHE A 92 -2.22 -19.80 -7.70
N GLU A 93 -3.09 -19.26 -8.56
CA GLU A 93 -4.54 -19.33 -8.37
C GLU A 93 -5.05 -20.78 -8.51
N ARG A 94 -4.66 -21.45 -9.59
CA ARG A 94 -5.11 -22.84 -9.87
C ARG A 94 -4.64 -23.83 -8.81
N GLY A 95 -3.38 -23.72 -8.42
CA GLY A 95 -2.74 -24.61 -7.46
C GLY A 95 -2.88 -24.17 -6.01
N PHE A 96 -3.66 -23.12 -5.70
CA PHE A 96 -3.75 -22.56 -4.35
C PHE A 96 -4.13 -23.60 -3.30
N ILE A 97 -3.31 -23.67 -2.24
CA ILE A 97 -3.53 -24.55 -1.08
C ILE A 97 -3.95 -23.69 0.12
N LYS A 98 -3.11 -22.75 0.51
CA LYS A 98 -3.30 -21.84 1.65
C LYS A 98 -2.41 -20.60 1.51
N ALA A 99 -2.73 -19.58 2.27
CA ALA A 99 -1.89 -18.39 2.44
C ALA A 99 -1.37 -18.30 3.87
N GLU A 100 -0.11 -17.98 4.03
CA GLU A 100 0.49 -17.56 5.30
C GLU A 100 0.46 -16.04 5.30
N VAL A 101 -0.28 -15.45 6.24
CA VAL A 101 -0.60 -14.02 6.25
C VAL A 101 -0.12 -13.40 7.55
N ILE A 102 0.54 -12.26 7.45
CA ILE A 102 0.98 -11.43 8.58
C ILE A 102 0.54 -9.99 8.28
N ASP A 103 -0.02 -9.29 9.25
CA ASP A 103 -0.30 -7.86 9.12
C ASP A 103 1.01 -7.07 8.99
N PHE A 104 1.05 -6.03 8.16
CA PHE A 104 2.25 -5.23 7.91
C PHE A 104 2.91 -4.70 9.19
N ASP A 105 2.11 -4.13 10.09
CA ASP A 105 2.63 -3.59 11.36
C ASP A 105 3.25 -4.68 12.23
N ASP A 106 2.63 -5.86 12.30
CA ASP A 106 3.17 -7.01 13.02
C ASP A 106 4.46 -7.52 12.35
N TYR A 107 4.52 -7.52 11.02
CA TYR A 107 5.72 -7.91 10.28
C TYR A 107 6.92 -7.02 10.60
N ILE A 108 6.72 -5.70 10.57
CA ILE A 108 7.78 -4.72 10.89
C ILE A 108 8.18 -4.81 12.35
N LYS A 109 7.20 -4.83 13.27
CA LYS A 109 7.44 -4.86 14.72
C LYS A 109 8.21 -6.09 15.18
N ASN A 110 7.98 -7.23 14.55
CA ASN A 110 8.62 -8.50 14.90
C ASN A 110 9.89 -8.79 14.07
N GLY A 111 10.35 -7.87 13.22
CA GLY A 111 11.56 -8.04 12.44
C GLY A 111 11.45 -9.06 11.31
N GLY A 112 10.24 -9.27 10.74
CA GLY A 112 10.00 -10.13 9.60
C GLY A 112 9.17 -11.38 9.89
N GLU A 113 9.17 -12.31 8.93
CA GLU A 113 8.33 -13.52 8.97
C GLU A 113 8.65 -14.43 10.18
N LEU A 114 9.94 -14.64 10.44
CA LEU A 114 10.37 -15.55 11.53
C LEU A 114 9.93 -15.02 12.89
N GLY A 115 10.21 -13.77 13.20
CA GLY A 115 9.81 -13.15 14.45
C GLY A 115 8.28 -13.06 14.61
N SER A 116 7.56 -12.80 13.52
CA SER A 116 6.10 -12.81 13.53
C SER A 116 5.52 -14.21 13.81
N LYS A 117 6.15 -15.24 13.26
CA LYS A 117 5.76 -16.64 13.52
C LYS A 117 6.00 -17.03 14.97
N GLU A 118 7.16 -16.70 15.55
CA GLU A 118 7.50 -16.96 16.95
C GLU A 118 6.56 -16.26 17.92
N ASN A 119 6.10 -15.06 17.57
CA ASN A 119 5.14 -14.28 18.34
C ASN A 119 3.67 -14.63 18.03
N GLY A 120 3.39 -15.69 17.26
CA GLY A 120 2.04 -16.17 16.97
C GLY A 120 1.21 -15.22 16.10
N LYS A 121 1.87 -14.35 15.29
CA LYS A 121 1.23 -13.37 14.42
C LYS A 121 1.01 -13.87 12.99
N LEU A 122 1.65 -14.98 12.61
CA LEU A 122 1.42 -15.64 11.34
C LEU A 122 0.11 -16.42 11.39
N ARG A 123 -0.81 -16.07 10.50
CA ARG A 123 -2.11 -16.72 10.31
C ARG A 123 -2.06 -17.65 9.09
N LEU A 124 -2.73 -18.77 9.19
CA LEU A 124 -2.96 -19.68 8.05
C LEU A 124 -4.37 -19.47 7.53
N GLU A 125 -4.49 -18.98 6.32
CA GLU A 125 -5.75 -18.61 5.71
C GLU A 125 -6.07 -19.49 4.50
N GLY A 126 -7.37 -19.79 4.34
CA GLY A 126 -7.89 -20.64 3.27
C GLY A 126 -8.38 -19.83 2.06
N LYS A 127 -9.13 -20.54 1.17
CA LYS A 127 -9.61 -19.98 -0.10
C LYS A 127 -10.60 -18.83 0.05
N GLU A 128 -11.35 -18.80 1.14
CA GLU A 128 -12.39 -17.78 1.41
C GLU A 128 -11.82 -16.51 2.09
N TYR A 129 -10.53 -16.49 2.40
CA TYR A 129 -9.92 -15.35 3.04
C TYR A 129 -9.94 -14.13 2.13
N LEU A 130 -10.55 -13.04 2.62
CA LEU A 130 -10.55 -11.74 1.93
C LEU A 130 -9.28 -10.96 2.31
N VAL A 131 -8.43 -10.74 1.33
CA VAL A 131 -7.16 -10.02 1.52
C VAL A 131 -7.42 -8.60 2.04
N LYS A 132 -6.70 -8.24 3.10
CA LYS A 132 -6.74 -6.90 3.68
C LYS A 132 -5.64 -6.03 3.08
N ASP A 133 -5.83 -4.72 3.16
CA ASP A 133 -4.80 -3.76 2.79
C ASP A 133 -3.61 -3.87 3.75
N GLY A 134 -2.41 -3.93 3.21
CA GLY A 134 -1.18 -4.09 3.99
C GLY A 134 -0.83 -5.53 4.41
N ASP A 135 -1.62 -6.56 4.04
CA ASP A 135 -1.23 -7.94 4.33
C ASP A 135 0.11 -8.31 3.68
N VAL A 136 1.01 -8.92 4.44
CA VAL A 136 2.22 -9.59 3.92
C VAL A 136 1.89 -11.07 3.77
N ILE A 137 1.93 -11.58 2.53
CA ILE A 137 1.38 -12.90 2.20
C ILE A 137 2.43 -13.78 1.54
N HIS A 138 2.51 -15.03 2.01
CA HIS A 138 3.23 -16.09 1.36
C HIS A 138 2.24 -17.18 0.91
N PHE A 139 2.03 -17.30 -0.40
CA PHE A 139 1.13 -18.29 -0.98
C PHE A 139 1.78 -19.67 -1.06
N LYS A 140 1.07 -20.68 -0.59
CA LYS A 140 1.42 -22.10 -0.79
C LYS A 140 0.53 -22.67 -1.87
N PHE A 141 1.14 -23.18 -2.90
CA PHE A 141 0.44 -23.74 -4.07
C PHE A 141 1.16 -25.02 -4.55
N ASN A 142 0.43 -25.82 -5.32
CA ASN A 142 0.96 -27.01 -5.99
C ASN A 142 0.45 -27.03 -7.44
N VAL A 143 1.35 -27.14 -8.41
CA VAL A 143 1.06 -27.14 -9.84
C VAL A 143 1.63 -28.42 -10.46
#